data_6881103dba92a88b58efa496988cc6c7
#
_entry.id   6881103dba92a88b58efa496988cc6c7
#
_cell.length_a   1.000
_cell.length_b   1.000
_cell.length_c   1.000
_cell.angle_alpha   90.00
_cell.angle_beta   90.00
_cell.angle_gamma   90.00
#
_symmetry.space_group_name_H-M   'P 1'
#
loop_
_entity.id
_entity.type
_entity.pdbx_description
1 polymer ?
#
loop_
_entity_poly.entity_id
_entity_poly.type
_entity_poly.pdbx_seq_one_letter_code
_entity_poly.pdbx_strand_id
1 'polypeptide(L)'
;MAQIKSEAAYRAAMKRIDELLKVVNDTTPVDDPNYLELDMVSDLVAEYEDIHYPISKPSLIDVIKLRLYEMGITQTKLAAMLGLSNARVSEIMNGKSEPSLKIGREISRKLNIDPAVVLGV
;
A
#
# COMPACT_ATOMS: atom_id res chain seq x y z
N MET A 1 -17.08 -21.85 10.16
CA MET A 1 -17.35 -20.46 9.78
C MET A 1 -17.55 -20.33 8.29
N ALA A 2 -18.51 -19.51 7.87
CA ALA A 2 -18.74 -19.25 6.46
C ALA A 2 -17.54 -18.47 5.89
N GLN A 3 -17.16 -18.81 4.67
CA GLN A 3 -16.09 -18.14 3.93
C GLN A 3 -16.51 -17.99 2.49
N ILE A 4 -16.02 -16.93 1.85
CA ILE A 4 -16.14 -16.79 0.41
C ILE A 4 -15.13 -17.75 -0.23
N LYS A 5 -15.61 -18.66 -1.09
CA LYS A 5 -14.79 -19.75 -1.65
C LYS A 5 -14.58 -19.65 -3.16
N SER A 6 -15.14 -18.65 -3.81
CA SER A 6 -15.02 -18.50 -5.26
C SER A 6 -15.05 -17.01 -5.64
N GLU A 7 -14.50 -16.71 -6.81
CA GLU A 7 -14.55 -15.36 -7.38
C GLU A 7 -16.00 -14.92 -7.63
N ALA A 8 -16.86 -15.84 -8.05
CA ALA A 8 -18.29 -15.55 -8.26
C ALA A 8 -18.98 -15.16 -6.94
N ALA A 9 -18.69 -15.88 -5.85
CA ALA A 9 -19.22 -15.55 -4.52
C ALA A 9 -18.66 -14.21 -4.02
N TYR A 10 -17.39 -13.90 -4.29
CA TYR A 10 -16.77 -12.63 -3.96
C TYR A 10 -17.49 -11.46 -4.67
N ARG A 11 -17.73 -11.59 -5.97
CA ARG A 11 -18.45 -10.56 -6.73
C ARG A 11 -19.88 -10.37 -6.24
N ALA A 12 -20.58 -11.45 -5.91
CA ALA A 12 -21.92 -11.38 -5.34
C ALA A 12 -21.92 -10.64 -3.99
N ALA A 13 -20.92 -10.91 -3.15
CA ALA A 13 -20.75 -10.24 -1.86
C ALA A 13 -20.48 -8.74 -2.05
N MET A 14 -19.62 -8.37 -3.00
CA MET A 14 -19.36 -6.95 -3.32
C MET A 14 -20.60 -6.23 -3.79
N LYS A 15 -21.41 -6.88 -4.63
CA LYS A 15 -22.68 -6.32 -5.08
C LYS A 15 -23.65 -6.11 -3.92
N ARG A 16 -23.69 -7.07 -2.99
CA ARG A 16 -24.55 -6.95 -1.80
C ARG A 16 -24.11 -5.82 -0.90
N ILE A 17 -22.81 -5.61 -0.75
CA ILE A 17 -22.28 -4.46 0.01
C ILE A 17 -22.76 -3.14 -0.62
N ASP A 18 -22.68 -3.01 -1.95
CA ASP A 18 -23.14 -1.81 -2.64
C ASP A 18 -24.63 -1.56 -2.40
N GLU A 19 -25.44 -2.61 -2.40
CA GLU A 19 -26.89 -2.50 -2.11
C GLU A 19 -27.13 -2.06 -0.67
N LEU A 20 -26.40 -2.64 0.29
CA LEU A 20 -26.56 -2.31 1.71
C LEU A 20 -26.08 -0.91 2.04
N LEU A 21 -25.04 -0.42 1.38
CA LEU A 21 -24.55 0.95 1.56
C LEU A 21 -25.56 2.02 1.15
N LYS A 22 -26.57 1.66 0.37
CA LYS A 22 -27.65 2.59 0.01
C LYS A 22 -28.65 2.80 1.14
N VAL A 23 -28.76 1.86 2.07
CA VAL A 23 -29.73 1.89 3.17
C VAL A 23 -29.10 1.99 4.55
N VAL A 24 -27.80 1.78 4.66
CA VAL A 24 -27.04 1.89 5.92
C VAL A 24 -26.19 3.15 5.88
N ASN A 25 -26.24 3.96 6.94
CA ASN A 25 -25.47 5.20 7.07
C ASN A 25 -25.05 5.40 8.54
N ASP A 26 -24.42 6.53 8.82
CA ASP A 26 -23.90 6.84 10.15
C ASP A 26 -24.98 6.89 11.25
N THR A 27 -26.24 7.07 10.87
CA THR A 27 -27.35 7.13 11.83
C THR A 27 -28.06 5.80 12.01
N THR A 28 -27.71 4.78 11.23
CA THR A 28 -28.31 3.44 11.33
C THR A 28 -27.91 2.78 12.65
N PRO A 29 -28.86 2.27 13.45
CA PRO A 29 -28.53 1.57 14.68
C PRO A 29 -27.67 0.32 14.44
N VAL A 30 -26.77 0.00 15.36
CA VAL A 30 -25.86 -1.14 15.23
C VAL A 30 -26.56 -2.50 15.28
N ASP A 31 -27.79 -2.55 15.78
CA ASP A 31 -28.62 -3.75 15.82
C ASP A 31 -29.61 -3.85 14.66
N ASP A 32 -29.59 -2.89 13.73
CA ASP A 32 -30.40 -2.95 12.52
C ASP A 32 -29.96 -4.14 11.65
N PRO A 33 -30.93 -4.95 11.13
CA PRO A 33 -30.58 -6.12 10.32
C PRO A 33 -29.70 -5.81 9.12
N ASN A 34 -29.90 -4.68 8.47
CA ASN A 34 -29.07 -4.27 7.32
C ASN A 34 -27.65 -3.90 7.74
N TYR A 35 -27.50 -3.25 8.90
CA TYR A 35 -26.19 -2.94 9.46
C TYR A 35 -25.43 -4.23 9.81
N LEU A 36 -26.10 -5.17 10.47
CA LEU A 36 -25.49 -6.45 10.85
C LEU A 36 -25.09 -7.26 9.62
N GLU A 37 -25.92 -7.28 8.59
CA GLU A 37 -25.58 -7.96 7.35
C GLU A 37 -24.38 -7.32 6.66
N LEU A 38 -24.34 -5.98 6.58
CA LEU A 38 -23.22 -5.25 6.00
C LEU A 38 -21.91 -5.56 6.74
N ASP A 39 -21.95 -5.59 8.05
CA ASP A 39 -20.79 -5.91 8.88
C ASP A 39 -20.28 -7.34 8.59
N MET A 40 -21.17 -8.33 8.58
CA MET A 40 -20.84 -9.72 8.27
C MET A 40 -20.25 -9.88 6.87
N VAL A 41 -20.91 -9.32 5.87
CA VAL A 41 -20.46 -9.45 4.47
C VAL A 41 -19.14 -8.74 4.26
N SER A 42 -18.95 -7.57 4.89
CA SER A 42 -17.69 -6.82 4.82
C SER A 42 -16.52 -7.61 5.41
N ASP A 43 -16.75 -8.30 6.53
CA ASP A 43 -15.72 -9.15 7.14
C ASP A 43 -15.34 -10.32 6.24
N LEU A 44 -16.33 -10.97 5.61
CA LEU A 44 -16.08 -12.06 4.67
C LEU A 44 -15.29 -11.59 3.44
N VAL A 45 -15.62 -10.42 2.92
CA VAL A 45 -14.91 -9.83 1.78
C VAL A 45 -13.48 -9.47 2.17
N ALA A 46 -13.26 -8.85 3.33
CA ALA A 46 -11.92 -8.50 3.80
C ALA A 46 -11.04 -9.75 3.96
N GLU A 47 -11.58 -10.82 4.51
CA GLU A 47 -10.87 -12.09 4.68
C GLU A 47 -10.46 -12.69 3.33
N TYR A 48 -11.36 -12.69 2.35
CA TYR A 48 -11.09 -13.18 1.01
C TYR A 48 -10.01 -12.33 0.32
N GLU A 49 -10.09 -11.00 0.43
CA GLU A 49 -9.13 -10.09 -0.17
C GLU A 49 -7.72 -10.23 0.43
N ASP A 50 -7.62 -10.49 1.74
CA ASP A 50 -6.33 -10.73 2.40
C ASP A 50 -5.60 -11.93 1.82
N ILE A 51 -6.34 -12.94 1.39
CA ILE A 51 -5.79 -14.19 0.83
C ILE A 51 -5.50 -14.02 -0.67
N HIS A 52 -6.43 -13.48 -1.43
CA HIS A 52 -6.39 -13.48 -2.90
C HIS A 52 -5.89 -12.17 -3.51
N TYR A 53 -6.01 -11.05 -2.79
CA TYR A 53 -5.59 -9.73 -3.25
C TYR A 53 -4.78 -9.01 -2.17
N PRO A 54 -3.67 -9.62 -1.69
CA PRO A 54 -2.88 -9.00 -0.62
C PRO A 54 -2.30 -7.68 -1.08
N ILE A 55 -2.38 -6.67 -0.20
CA ILE A 55 -1.73 -5.39 -0.45
C ILE A 55 -0.24 -5.62 -0.29
N SER A 56 0.52 -5.48 -1.39
CA SER A 56 1.97 -5.58 -1.33
C SER A 56 2.55 -4.36 -0.58
N LYS A 57 3.65 -4.60 0.14
CA LYS A 57 4.39 -3.51 0.79
C LYS A 57 4.92 -2.57 -0.29
N PRO A 58 4.90 -1.24 -0.06
CA PRO A 58 5.48 -0.31 -1.01
C PRO A 58 6.96 -0.61 -1.21
N SER A 59 7.44 -0.55 -2.46
CA SER A 59 8.85 -0.73 -2.76
C SER A 59 9.66 0.47 -2.29
N LEU A 60 10.96 0.27 -2.07
CA LEU A 60 11.86 1.37 -1.75
C LEU A 60 11.79 2.47 -2.81
N ILE A 61 11.74 2.09 -4.09
CA ILE A 61 11.67 3.05 -5.20
C ILE A 61 10.42 3.93 -5.10
N ASP A 62 9.27 3.32 -4.81
CA ASP A 62 8.00 4.05 -4.67
C ASP A 62 8.04 5.02 -3.50
N VAL A 63 8.62 4.59 -2.36
CA VAL A 63 8.77 5.46 -1.19
C VAL A 63 9.73 6.61 -1.48
N ILE A 64 10.83 6.37 -2.19
CA ILE A 64 11.76 7.42 -2.59
C ILE A 64 11.04 8.45 -3.48
N LYS A 65 10.29 7.99 -4.49
CA LYS A 65 9.52 8.89 -5.36
C LYS A 65 8.57 9.78 -4.57
N LEU A 66 7.87 9.20 -3.61
CA LEU A 66 6.96 9.95 -2.75
C LEU A 66 7.70 11.01 -1.93
N ARG A 67 8.86 10.66 -1.34
CA ARG A 67 9.66 11.61 -0.56
C ARG A 67 10.19 12.74 -1.42
N LEU A 68 10.66 12.45 -2.65
CA LEU A 68 11.10 13.49 -3.57
C LEU A 68 9.97 14.47 -3.89
N TYR A 69 8.78 13.95 -4.11
CA TYR A 69 7.59 14.78 -4.33
C TYR A 69 7.26 15.64 -3.11
N GLU A 70 7.22 15.04 -1.92
CA GLU A 70 6.91 15.75 -0.67
C GLU A 70 7.95 16.82 -0.34
N MET A 71 9.22 16.55 -0.60
CA MET A 71 10.32 17.48 -0.35
C MET A 71 10.51 18.51 -1.47
N GLY A 72 9.84 18.32 -2.60
CA GLY A 72 9.96 19.19 -3.75
C GLY A 72 11.34 19.16 -4.40
N ILE A 73 12.03 18.00 -4.39
CA ILE A 73 13.36 17.84 -4.96
C ILE A 73 13.34 16.87 -6.14
N THR A 74 14.39 16.99 -6.98
CA THR A 74 14.57 16.15 -8.17
C THR A 74 15.54 15.00 -7.91
N GLN A 75 15.62 14.04 -8.85
CA GLN A 75 16.63 12.98 -8.79
C GLN A 75 18.06 13.54 -8.81
N THR A 76 18.29 14.62 -9.55
CA THR A 76 19.59 15.32 -9.56
C THR A 76 19.96 15.81 -8.17
N LYS A 77 19.02 16.41 -7.46
CA LYS A 77 19.24 16.85 -6.08
C LYS A 77 19.50 15.66 -5.15
N LEU A 78 18.75 14.58 -5.33
CA LEU A 78 18.97 13.35 -4.55
C LEU A 78 20.39 12.80 -4.79
N ALA A 79 20.86 12.78 -6.04
CA ALA A 79 22.21 12.34 -6.37
C ALA A 79 23.27 13.18 -5.61
N ALA A 80 23.10 14.49 -5.59
CA ALA A 80 23.98 15.38 -4.85
C ALA A 80 23.94 15.09 -3.33
N MET A 81 22.77 14.85 -2.78
CA MET A 81 22.61 14.53 -1.37
C MET A 81 23.28 13.21 -0.97
N LEU A 82 23.26 12.23 -1.88
CA LEU A 82 23.82 10.90 -1.63
C LEU A 82 25.30 10.79 -2.06
N GLY A 83 25.84 11.81 -2.71
CA GLY A 83 27.20 11.74 -3.25
C GLY A 83 27.34 10.77 -4.41
N LEU A 84 26.27 10.55 -5.19
CA LEU A 84 26.24 9.66 -6.33
C LEU A 84 26.12 10.44 -7.64
N SER A 85 26.48 9.79 -8.76
CA SER A 85 26.20 10.34 -10.09
C SER A 85 24.72 10.24 -10.41
N ASN A 86 24.25 11.09 -11.34
CA ASN A 86 22.88 11.01 -11.84
C ASN A 86 22.59 9.64 -12.47
N ALA A 87 23.58 9.07 -13.18
CA ALA A 87 23.43 7.75 -13.79
C ALA A 87 23.20 6.66 -12.74
N ARG A 88 23.93 6.71 -11.63
CA ARG A 88 23.76 5.74 -10.53
C ARG A 88 22.39 5.84 -9.87
N VAL A 89 21.93 7.05 -9.61
CA VAL A 89 20.59 7.26 -9.04
C VAL A 89 19.52 6.77 -10.03
N SER A 90 19.67 7.05 -11.31
CA SER A 90 18.75 6.57 -12.34
C SER A 90 18.68 5.04 -12.37
N GLU A 91 19.81 4.34 -12.25
CA GLU A 91 19.84 2.88 -12.18
C GLU A 91 19.05 2.36 -10.97
N ILE A 92 19.24 2.98 -9.82
CA ILE A 92 18.51 2.62 -8.60
C ILE A 92 16.99 2.85 -8.78
N MET A 93 16.63 4.03 -9.30
CA MET A 93 15.22 4.40 -9.48
C MET A 93 14.51 3.58 -10.55
N ASN A 94 15.25 2.99 -11.49
CA ASN A 94 14.69 2.10 -12.52
C ASN A 94 14.76 0.62 -12.13
N GLY A 95 15.20 0.31 -10.91
CA GLY A 95 15.27 -1.06 -10.42
C GLY A 95 16.40 -1.89 -11.02
N LYS A 96 17.35 -1.27 -11.71
CA LYS A 96 18.48 -1.98 -12.34
C LYS A 96 19.56 -2.38 -11.35
N SER A 97 19.66 -1.68 -10.24
CA SER A 97 20.60 -2.00 -9.17
C SER A 97 20.05 -1.58 -7.82
N GLU A 98 20.51 -2.28 -6.79
CA GLU A 98 20.16 -1.95 -5.42
C GLU A 98 21.20 -0.98 -4.84
N PRO A 99 20.79 -0.08 -3.93
CA PRO A 99 21.76 0.74 -3.22
C PRO A 99 22.64 -0.14 -2.31
N SER A 100 23.93 0.25 -2.16
CA SER A 100 24.78 -0.38 -1.16
C SER A 100 24.25 -0.09 0.24
N LEU A 101 24.70 -0.85 1.26
CA LEU A 101 24.27 -0.59 2.63
C LEU A 101 24.61 0.83 3.08
N LYS A 102 25.77 1.34 2.68
CA LYS A 102 26.18 2.72 2.99
C LYS A 102 25.18 3.73 2.40
N ILE A 103 24.86 3.58 1.14
CA ILE A 103 23.88 4.45 0.45
C ILE A 103 22.49 4.24 1.03
N GLY A 104 22.12 3.01 1.36
CA GLY A 104 20.84 2.71 2.03
C GLY A 104 20.70 3.44 3.35
N ARG A 105 21.75 3.51 4.16
CA ARG A 105 21.75 4.28 5.42
C ARG A 105 21.53 5.77 5.14
N GLU A 106 22.20 6.32 4.15
CA GLU A 106 22.03 7.71 3.76
C GLU A 106 20.62 8.01 3.28
N ILE A 107 20.04 7.12 2.48
CA ILE A 107 18.64 7.22 2.03
C ILE A 107 17.71 7.25 3.23
N SER A 108 17.87 6.31 4.16
CA SER A 108 17.06 6.25 5.37
C SER A 108 17.12 7.54 6.18
N ARG A 109 18.32 8.05 6.41
CA ARG A 109 18.53 9.26 7.21
C ARG A 109 18.05 10.52 6.52
N LYS A 110 18.44 10.72 5.26
CA LYS A 110 18.19 11.98 4.54
C LYS A 110 16.76 12.11 4.05
N LEU A 111 16.12 11.00 3.69
CA LEU A 111 14.72 11.00 3.24
C LEU A 111 13.75 10.57 4.34
N ASN A 112 14.24 10.27 5.53
CA ASN A 112 13.42 9.79 6.65
C ASN A 112 12.57 8.58 6.25
N ILE A 113 13.21 7.57 5.68
CA ILE A 113 12.58 6.32 5.29
C ILE A 113 12.95 5.23 6.29
N ASP A 114 11.95 4.45 6.71
CA ASP A 114 12.15 3.34 7.64
C ASP A 114 13.24 2.40 7.10
N PRO A 115 14.26 2.05 7.93
CA PRO A 115 15.31 1.11 7.51
C PRO A 115 14.76 -0.23 7.01
N ALA A 116 13.64 -0.71 7.53
CA ALA A 116 13.01 -1.94 7.06
C ALA A 116 12.58 -1.84 5.59
N VAL A 117 12.09 -0.67 5.17
CA VAL A 117 11.72 -0.41 3.77
C VAL A 117 12.97 -0.41 2.89
N VAL A 118 14.06 0.23 3.35
CA VAL A 118 15.33 0.27 2.61
C VAL A 118 15.88 -1.13 2.41
N LEU A 119 15.82 -1.98 3.44
CA LEU A 119 16.32 -3.35 3.38
C LEU A 119 15.34 -4.33 2.72
N GLY A 120 14.10 -3.95 2.55
CA GLY A 120 13.07 -4.81 1.96
C GLY A 120 12.57 -5.90 2.90
N VAL A 121 12.55 -5.65 4.18
CA VAL A 121 12.14 -6.64 5.20
C VAL A 121 10.89 -6.22 5.98
#